data_f200fc3d4335c4bbe95578e51d6a1dd2
#
_entry.id   f200fc3d4335c4bbe95578e51d6a1dd2
#
_cell.length_a   1.000
_cell.length_b   1.000
_cell.length_c   1.000
_cell.angle_alpha   90.00
_cell.angle_beta   90.00
_cell.angle_gamma   90.00
#
_symmetry.space_group_name_H-M   'P 1'
#
loop_
_entity.id
_entity.type
_entity.pdbx_description
1 polymer ?
#
loop_
_entity_poly.entity_id
_entity_poly.type
_entity_poly.pdbx_seq_one_letter_code
_entity_poly.pdbx_strand_id
1 'polypeptide(L)'
;MEFQVKYLTRRRSGDAVSRDEDVNCEVLNFGRSTGSEVELADPRVQLLQGTLHVRAGGLFFEAPPSANVSIDGQVTTSGPVNIGSIIEMGPYDVVILEPPEGKDGAVSVELTRPAGNAQAALNDRSVMTLNAAGWGTRK
;
A
#
# COMPACT_ATOMS: atom_id res chain seq x y z
N MET A 1 1.96 -8.68 -19.00
CA MET A 1 2.83 -9.13 -17.93
C MET A 1 2.01 -9.76 -16.83
N GLU A 2 2.58 -10.77 -16.19
CA GLU A 2 1.88 -11.52 -15.15
C GLU A 2 2.40 -11.10 -13.80
N PHE A 3 1.50 -10.59 -12.96
CA PHE A 3 1.83 -10.24 -11.58
C PHE A 3 1.04 -11.11 -10.62
N GLN A 4 1.63 -11.40 -9.46
CA GLN A 4 0.90 -12.00 -8.35
C GLN A 4 0.75 -10.95 -7.26
N VAL A 5 -0.47 -10.76 -6.79
CA VAL A 5 -0.79 -9.81 -5.73
C VAL A 5 -1.27 -10.59 -4.52
N LYS A 6 -0.60 -10.41 -3.41
CA LYS A 6 -0.95 -11.08 -2.15
C LYS A 6 -1.57 -10.04 -1.22
N TYR A 7 -2.84 -10.20 -0.91
CA TYR A 7 -3.54 -9.31 0.01
C TYR A 7 -3.45 -9.88 1.41
N LEU A 8 -2.87 -9.11 2.32
CA LEU A 8 -2.70 -9.53 3.71
C LEU A 8 -3.69 -8.80 4.60
N THR A 9 -4.37 -9.56 5.45
CA THR A 9 -5.28 -9.01 6.44
C THR A 9 -4.91 -9.57 7.79
N ARG A 10 -4.69 -8.69 8.77
CA ARG A 10 -4.37 -9.12 10.13
C ARG A 10 -5.63 -9.19 10.96
N ARG A 11 -5.77 -10.27 11.70
CA ARG A 11 -6.88 -10.46 12.61
C ARG A 11 -6.53 -9.89 13.97
N ARG A 12 -7.54 -9.72 14.81
CA ARG A 12 -7.33 -9.25 16.17
C ARG A 12 -6.41 -10.16 16.98
N SER A 13 -6.42 -11.45 16.67
CA SER A 13 -5.56 -12.42 17.33
C SER A 13 -4.09 -12.24 16.97
N GLY A 14 -3.78 -11.43 15.98
CA GLY A 14 -2.42 -11.27 15.47
C GLY A 14 -2.11 -12.14 14.28
N ASP A 15 -2.97 -13.11 13.98
CA ASP A 15 -2.79 -13.96 12.81
C ASP A 15 -3.01 -13.16 11.54
N ALA A 16 -2.30 -13.55 10.49
CA ALA A 16 -2.47 -12.95 9.17
C ALA A 16 -3.16 -13.95 8.26
N VAL A 17 -4.11 -13.44 7.47
CA VAL A 17 -4.76 -14.21 6.42
C VAL A 17 -4.36 -13.59 5.11
N SER A 18 -3.98 -14.41 4.13
CA SER A 18 -3.59 -13.90 2.82
C SER A 18 -4.50 -14.44 1.74
N ARG A 19 -4.69 -13.64 0.70
CA ARG A 19 -5.41 -14.03 -0.50
C ARG A 19 -4.55 -13.64 -1.69
N ASP A 20 -4.29 -14.59 -2.57
CA ASP A 20 -3.45 -14.36 -3.74
C ASP A 20 -4.34 -14.16 -4.96
N GLU A 21 -3.90 -13.26 -5.84
CA GLU A 21 -4.61 -12.95 -7.07
C GLU A 21 -3.59 -12.82 -8.17
N ASP A 22 -3.85 -13.46 -9.31
CA ASP A 22 -3.00 -13.32 -10.49
C ASP A 22 -3.60 -12.25 -11.38
N VAL A 23 -2.76 -11.30 -11.81
CA VAL A 23 -3.20 -10.18 -12.62
C VAL A 23 -2.35 -10.11 -13.88
N ASN A 24 -3.01 -10.09 -15.04
CA ASN A 24 -2.33 -9.91 -16.32
C ASN A 24 -2.58 -8.49 -16.78
N CYS A 25 -1.53 -7.68 -16.89
CA CYS A 25 -1.64 -6.27 -17.24
C CYS A 25 -0.33 -5.77 -17.79
N GLU A 26 -0.35 -4.64 -18.50
CA GLU A 26 0.87 -3.99 -18.93
C GLU A 26 1.54 -3.24 -17.79
N VAL A 27 0.72 -2.60 -16.96
CA VAL A 27 1.18 -1.89 -15.77
C VAL A 27 0.23 -2.23 -14.64
N LEU A 28 0.77 -2.25 -13.44
CA LEU A 28 -0.04 -2.56 -12.26
C LEU A 28 -0.40 -1.24 -11.57
N ASN A 29 -1.65 -0.84 -11.70
CA ASN A 29 -2.14 0.41 -11.14
C ASN A 29 -2.67 0.18 -9.73
N PHE A 30 -2.28 1.08 -8.80
CA PHE A 30 -2.72 1.06 -7.42
C PHE A 30 -3.56 2.31 -7.18
N GLY A 31 -4.72 2.16 -6.59
CA GLY A 31 -5.53 3.32 -6.26
C GLY A 31 -6.92 2.95 -5.80
N ARG A 32 -7.70 3.98 -5.48
CA ARG A 32 -9.06 3.80 -4.98
C ARG A 32 -10.04 3.57 -6.12
N SER A 33 -9.63 3.83 -7.35
CA SER A 33 -10.49 3.62 -8.51
C SER A 33 -10.79 2.13 -8.68
N THR A 34 -12.03 1.79 -9.00
CA THR A 34 -12.41 0.41 -9.23
C THR A 34 -11.78 -0.16 -10.50
N GLY A 35 -11.21 0.71 -11.35
CA GLY A 35 -10.47 0.26 -12.53
C GLY A 35 -9.01 -0.06 -12.25
N SER A 36 -8.53 0.16 -11.02
CA SER A 36 -7.16 -0.19 -10.67
C SER A 36 -7.02 -1.70 -10.53
N GLU A 37 -5.91 -2.25 -11.03
CA GLU A 37 -5.63 -3.67 -10.85
C GLU A 37 -5.52 -4.03 -9.38
N VAL A 38 -4.95 -3.11 -8.56
CA VAL A 38 -4.90 -3.27 -7.11
C VAL A 38 -5.74 -2.14 -6.51
N GLU A 39 -6.94 -2.49 -6.09
CA GLU A 39 -7.84 -1.48 -5.53
C GLU A 39 -7.53 -1.28 -4.05
N LEU A 40 -7.22 -0.03 -3.68
CA LEU A 40 -6.95 0.36 -2.31
C LEU A 40 -8.14 1.18 -1.84
N ALA A 41 -9.07 0.53 -1.16
CA ALA A 41 -10.41 1.09 -0.93
C ALA A 41 -10.48 2.17 0.14
N ASP A 42 -9.40 2.41 0.88
CA ASP A 42 -9.42 3.40 1.95
C ASP A 42 -9.58 4.81 1.37
N PRO A 43 -10.45 5.64 1.94
CA PRO A 43 -10.70 6.98 1.38
C PRO A 43 -9.50 7.93 1.45
N ARG A 44 -8.45 7.59 2.19
CA ARG A 44 -7.22 8.38 2.21
C ARG A 44 -6.34 8.15 0.99
N VAL A 45 -6.70 7.18 0.14
CA VAL A 45 -5.95 6.86 -1.07
C VAL A 45 -6.56 7.61 -2.24
N GLN A 46 -5.72 8.12 -3.14
CA GLN A 46 -6.19 8.80 -4.34
C GLN A 46 -6.74 7.80 -5.35
N LEU A 47 -7.50 8.27 -6.32
CA LEU A 47 -8.05 7.39 -7.36
C LEU A 47 -6.94 6.68 -8.10
N LEU A 48 -5.82 7.36 -8.40
CA LEU A 48 -4.60 6.73 -8.87
C LEU A 48 -3.50 7.12 -7.91
N GLN A 49 -3.00 6.12 -7.15
CA GLN A 49 -1.96 6.37 -6.17
C GLN A 49 -0.58 6.08 -6.74
N GLY A 50 -0.47 5.12 -7.65
CA GLY A 50 0.79 4.82 -8.29
C GLY A 50 0.70 3.69 -9.29
N THR A 51 1.77 3.48 -10.02
CA THR A 51 1.85 2.48 -11.08
C THR A 51 3.19 1.76 -10.98
N LEU A 52 3.15 0.43 -11.04
CA LEU A 52 4.34 -0.41 -11.05
C LEU A 52 4.47 -1.05 -12.42
N HIS A 53 5.67 -0.97 -13.02
CA HIS A 53 5.88 -1.56 -14.33
C HIS A 53 7.32 -2.04 -14.46
N VAL A 54 7.58 -2.86 -15.48
CA VAL A 54 8.92 -3.38 -15.76
C VAL A 54 9.62 -2.40 -16.70
N ARG A 55 10.84 -2.03 -16.33
CA ARG A 55 11.63 -1.10 -17.14
C ARG A 55 13.09 -1.55 -17.05
N ALA A 56 13.73 -1.72 -18.20
CA ALA A 56 15.16 -2.06 -18.28
C ALA A 56 15.51 -3.28 -17.43
N GLY A 57 14.62 -4.28 -17.42
CA GLY A 57 14.89 -5.53 -16.72
C GLY A 57 14.61 -5.49 -15.22
N GLY A 58 14.06 -4.42 -14.69
CA GLY A 58 13.71 -4.30 -13.29
C GLY A 58 12.35 -3.67 -13.12
N LEU A 59 11.92 -3.55 -11.88
CA LEU A 59 10.64 -2.92 -11.55
C LEU A 59 10.85 -1.44 -11.25
N PHE A 60 9.92 -0.63 -11.71
CA PHE A 60 9.96 0.81 -11.54
C PHE A 60 8.59 1.29 -11.09
N PHE A 61 8.56 2.14 -10.07
CA PHE A 61 7.32 2.69 -9.52
C PHE A 61 7.22 4.17 -9.87
N GLU A 62 6.02 4.58 -10.30
CA GLU A 62 5.71 5.99 -10.56
C GLU A 62 4.41 6.36 -9.88
N ALA A 63 4.35 7.58 -9.33
CA ALA A 63 3.15 8.10 -8.70
C ALA A 63 2.89 9.51 -9.20
N PRO A 64 1.61 9.96 -9.19
CA PRO A 64 1.32 11.36 -9.50
C PRO A 64 2.01 12.28 -8.47
N PRO A 65 2.38 13.51 -8.87
CA PRO A 65 3.08 14.41 -7.95
C PRO A 65 2.31 14.72 -6.67
N SER A 66 0.98 14.64 -6.73
CA SER A 66 0.13 14.92 -5.57
C SER A 66 -0.06 13.69 -4.66
N ALA A 67 0.45 12.53 -5.04
CA ALA A 67 0.24 11.32 -4.26
C ALA A 67 1.16 11.30 -3.06
N ASN A 68 0.64 10.76 -1.95
CA ASN A 68 1.43 10.61 -0.73
C ASN A 68 2.07 9.23 -0.75
N VAL A 69 3.32 9.17 -1.21
CA VAL A 69 4.03 7.92 -1.41
C VAL A 69 5.44 8.05 -0.88
N SER A 70 5.94 6.98 -0.27
CA SER A 70 7.37 6.88 0.06
C SER A 70 7.86 5.51 -0.40
N ILE A 71 9.14 5.45 -0.76
CA ILE A 71 9.81 4.20 -1.12
C ILE A 71 10.96 4.02 -0.14
N ASP A 72 10.94 2.93 0.60
CA ASP A 72 11.95 2.60 1.61
C ASP A 72 12.20 3.77 2.57
N GLY A 73 11.11 4.41 2.97
CA GLY A 73 11.15 5.50 3.94
C GLY A 73 11.42 6.87 3.37
N GLN A 74 11.69 6.98 2.06
CA GLN A 74 11.96 8.28 1.45
C GLN A 74 10.74 8.74 0.65
N VAL A 75 10.26 9.94 0.93
CA VAL A 75 9.16 10.53 0.16
C VAL A 75 9.65 10.78 -1.26
N THR A 76 8.95 10.22 -2.24
CA THR A 76 9.33 10.35 -3.63
C THR A 76 8.13 10.08 -4.51
N THR A 77 8.21 10.53 -5.77
CA THR A 77 7.15 10.26 -6.73
C THR A 77 7.52 9.16 -7.71
N SER A 78 8.79 8.76 -7.77
CA SER A 78 9.17 7.69 -8.69
C SER A 78 10.53 7.13 -8.32
N GLY A 79 10.79 5.91 -8.72
CA GLY A 79 12.08 5.29 -8.54
C GLY A 79 12.07 3.80 -8.81
N PRO A 80 13.26 3.23 -8.98
CA PRO A 80 13.36 1.78 -9.12
C PRO A 80 13.09 1.11 -7.78
N VAL A 81 12.53 -0.10 -7.84
CA VAL A 81 12.24 -0.89 -6.64
C VAL A 81 12.77 -2.29 -6.83
N ASN A 82 13.19 -2.89 -5.73
CA ASN A 82 13.79 -4.21 -5.73
C ASN A 82 13.00 -5.11 -4.80
N ILE A 83 13.29 -6.41 -4.88
CA ILE A 83 12.69 -7.36 -3.95
C ILE A 83 13.03 -6.89 -2.53
N GLY A 84 12.01 -6.80 -1.70
CA GLY A 84 12.13 -6.30 -0.33
C GLY A 84 11.84 -4.82 -0.16
N SER A 85 11.76 -4.05 -1.26
CA SER A 85 11.40 -2.64 -1.15
C SER A 85 9.99 -2.51 -0.61
N ILE A 86 9.77 -1.47 0.21
CA ILE A 86 8.47 -1.17 0.80
C ILE A 86 8.00 0.17 0.25
N ILE A 87 6.85 0.14 -0.41
CA ILE A 87 6.24 1.37 -0.93
C ILE A 87 5.06 1.69 -0.02
N GLU A 88 5.10 2.85 0.63
CA GLU A 88 3.99 3.29 1.47
C GLU A 88 3.07 4.16 0.62
N MET A 89 1.83 3.72 0.49
CA MET A 89 0.81 4.44 -0.28
C MET A 89 -0.34 4.77 0.66
N GLY A 90 -0.31 5.98 1.22
CA GLY A 90 -1.28 6.34 2.24
C GLY A 90 -1.19 5.40 3.42
N PRO A 91 -2.29 4.73 3.80
CA PRO A 91 -2.26 3.80 4.93
C PRO A 91 -1.80 2.39 4.58
N TYR A 92 -1.43 2.14 3.32
CA TYR A 92 -1.05 0.81 2.87
C TYR A 92 0.45 0.67 2.72
N ASP A 93 0.96 -0.52 3.07
CA ASP A 93 2.31 -0.92 2.73
C ASP A 93 2.25 -1.92 1.59
N VAL A 94 3.01 -1.65 0.55
CA VAL A 94 3.17 -2.56 -0.59
C VAL A 94 4.61 -3.02 -0.59
N VAL A 95 4.82 -4.33 -0.46
CA VAL A 95 6.16 -4.90 -0.40
C VAL A 95 6.41 -5.65 -1.70
N ILE A 96 7.57 -5.40 -2.31
CA ILE A 96 7.96 -6.09 -3.52
C ILE A 96 8.49 -7.47 -3.12
N LEU A 97 7.88 -8.51 -3.67
CA LEU A 97 8.22 -9.89 -3.37
C LEU A 97 8.94 -10.52 -4.54
N GLU A 98 9.66 -11.61 -4.25
CA GLU A 98 10.25 -12.42 -5.31
C GLU A 98 9.12 -13.08 -6.10
N PRO A 99 9.07 -12.90 -7.44
CA PRO A 99 7.97 -13.46 -8.21
C PRO A 99 8.08 -14.99 -8.26
N PRO A 100 6.95 -15.68 -8.17
CA PRO A 100 6.91 -17.10 -8.40
C PRO A 100 7.29 -17.41 -9.84
N GLU A 101 7.63 -18.66 -10.12
CA GLU A 101 7.98 -19.08 -11.45
C GLU A 101 6.85 -18.73 -12.42
N GLY A 102 7.20 -18.15 -13.55
CA GLY A 102 6.23 -17.75 -14.57
C GLY A 102 5.61 -16.39 -14.35
N LYS A 103 5.98 -15.68 -13.29
CA LYS A 103 5.46 -14.33 -13.04
C LYS A 103 6.55 -13.30 -13.28
N ASP A 104 6.15 -12.12 -13.76
CA ASP A 104 7.07 -11.01 -13.99
C ASP A 104 7.31 -10.20 -12.74
N GLY A 105 6.37 -10.22 -11.80
CA GLY A 105 6.52 -9.52 -10.54
C GLY A 105 5.52 -10.01 -9.52
N ALA A 106 5.77 -9.68 -8.26
CA ALA A 106 4.87 -10.02 -7.16
C ALA A 106 4.94 -8.94 -6.09
N VAL A 107 3.80 -8.67 -5.49
CA VAL A 107 3.71 -7.68 -4.41
C VAL A 107 2.79 -8.21 -3.32
N SER A 108 3.01 -7.76 -2.09
CA SER A 108 2.03 -7.94 -1.02
C SER A 108 1.47 -6.57 -0.67
N VAL A 109 0.20 -6.55 -0.28
CA VAL A 109 -0.53 -5.32 0.02
C VAL A 109 -1.19 -5.51 1.38
N GLU A 110 -0.92 -4.58 2.30
CA GLU A 110 -1.47 -4.66 3.64
C GLU A 110 -1.88 -3.27 4.11
N LEU A 111 -3.09 -3.17 4.67
CA LEU A 111 -3.54 -1.94 5.32
C LEU A 111 -2.91 -1.93 6.72
N THR A 112 -1.84 -1.14 6.88
CA THR A 112 -1.09 -1.14 8.13
C THR A 112 -1.46 -0.02 9.06
N ARG A 113 -2.12 1.01 8.55
CA ARG A 113 -2.51 2.17 9.35
C ARG A 113 -4.01 2.39 9.19
N PRO A 114 -4.85 1.45 9.69
CA PRO A 114 -6.29 1.55 9.51
C PRO A 114 -6.85 2.79 10.18
N ALA A 115 -7.90 3.34 9.57
CA ALA A 115 -8.58 4.49 10.14
C ALA A 115 -9.35 4.06 11.39
N GLY A 116 -9.50 4.99 12.29
CA GLY A 116 -10.45 4.82 13.34
C GLY A 116 -10.03 4.00 14.51
N ASN A 117 -8.85 3.64 14.62
CA ASN A 117 -8.45 3.20 15.89
C ASN A 117 -8.19 4.34 16.73
N ALA A 118 -8.35 4.94 16.20
CA ALA A 118 -8.27 5.93 16.82
C ALA A 118 -9.49 6.53 16.82
N GLN A 119 -10.25 6.17 16.50
CA GLN A 119 -11.22 6.86 16.53
C GLN A 119 -11.69 6.49 17.31
N ALA A 120 -11.11 5.87 17.60
CA ALA A 120 -11.35 5.77 18.14
C ALA A 120 -10.78 6.34 18.54
N ALA A 121 -10.43 6.34 18.19
CA ALA A 121 -10.01 7.13 18.40
C ALA A 121 -10.14 7.85 18.18
N LEU A 122 -10.13 8.10 18.13
CA LEU A 122 -10.27 9.09 18.11
C LEU A 122 -10.80 9.14 18.59
N ASN A 123 -11.00 8.99 18.60
CA ASN A 123 -11.18 9.45 19.21
C ASN A 123 -10.80 9.29 19.69
N ASP A 124 -10.57 8.93 19.66
CA ASP A 124 -10.03 9.32 20.28
C ASP A 124 -9.57 9.60 20.22
N ARG A 125 -9.38 9.51 20.52
CA ARG A 125 -8.84 10.30 20.90
C ARG A 125 -8.55 10.52 20.76
N SER A 126 -8.64 10.37 20.16
CA SER A 126 -8.23 11.00 20.49
C SER A 126 -7.82 10.98 20.47
N VAL A 127 -7.89 10.64 20.35
CA VAL A 127 -7.31 11.14 20.73
C VAL A 127 -6.82 11.28 20.60
N MET A 128 -6.65 11.04 20.71
CA MET A 128 -6.12 11.64 21.16
C MET A 128 -5.84 11.93 21.01
N THR A 129 -5.86 11.50 20.71
CA THR A 129 -5.53 12.16 21.05
C THR A 129 -5.36 12.37 21.16
N LEU A 130 -5.54 12.06 21.17
CA LEU A 130 -5.29 12.61 21.72
C LEU A 130 -5.08 12.60 21.93
N ASN A 131 -5.26 12.21 21.87
CA ASN A 131 -5.00 12.64 22.45
C ASN A 131 -4.81 12.73 22.60
N ALA A 132 -4.92 12.45 22.08
CA ALA A 132 -4.71 12.93 22.51
C ALA A 132 -4.55 13.08 22.62
N ALA A 133 -4.82 12.84 22.50
CA ALA A 133 -4.53 13.35 22.87
C ALA A 133 -4.25 13.42 22.74
N GLY A 134 -4.66 12.96 22.50
CA GLY A 134 -4.30 13.60 22.65
C GLY A 134 -4.08 13.52 22.37
N TRP A 135 -4.01 13.51 22.36
CA TRP A 135 -3.99 14.00 22.39
C TRP A 135 -3.67 13.97 22.51
N GLY A 136 -3.92 13.19 21.57
CA GLY A 136 -3.64 13.77 22.00
C GLY A 136 -3.47 13.63 21.92
N THR A 137 -3.87 13.35 21.81
CA THR A 137 -3.71 13.64 22.12
C THR A 137 -3.47 13.70 22.03
N ARG A 138 -3.51 13.40 21.84
CA ARG A 138 -3.55 13.95 22.16
C ARG A 138 -3.16 14.09 22.24
N LYS A 139 -3.33 13.68 21.79
CA LYS A 139 -3.29 14.27 22.19
C LYS A 139 -3.09 14.41 22.32
#